data_7527e4c044a8c38af08ad99fa9a35d9b
#
_entry.id   7527e4c044a8c38af08ad99fa9a35d9b
#
_cell.length_a   1.000
_cell.length_b   1.000
_cell.length_c   1.000
_cell.angle_alpha   90.00
_cell.angle_beta   90.00
_cell.angle_gamma   90.00
#
_symmetry.space_group_name_H-M   'P 1'
#
loop_
_entity.id
_entity.type
_entity.pdbx_description
1 polymer ?
#
loop_
_entity_poly.entity_id
_entity_poly.type
_entity_poly.pdbx_seq_one_letter_code
_entity_poly.pdbx_strand_id
1 'polypeptide(L)'
;MRVLRVVSIGIVGGALALVLAALLMAPGTEQAALAPNPAAATAPEIRPGTLLERQRGFLTPAIPDKFDYTPSAEIARQSTRYQSDGLTWHALIPSGDAPAPVVVLLHGANRDGLSMLDMWQRVGRTRSVVLIAPDAPGQTWAAQDITAPRIAATLDTVAATRPIDRAHIYLFGHSAGASYAALLVNRGIGPWRAAALHGGYGSPDEYRPTPEAAPLRLYLGERDHIFSVEGAQAAAAALAAAGHATELHLIPDHTHWFYEIGPNLAADVWGWFGSLSDPS
;
A
#
# COMPACT_ATOMS: atom_id res chain seq x y z
N MET A 1 -12.39 -42.93 29.87
CA MET A 1 -12.73 -41.50 29.66
C MET A 1 -11.75 -40.92 28.66
N ARG A 2 -12.14 -40.80 27.39
CA ARG A 2 -11.33 -40.16 26.34
C ARG A 2 -11.79 -38.72 26.24
N VAL A 3 -10.89 -37.77 26.51
CA VAL A 3 -11.15 -36.35 26.38
C VAL A 3 -10.93 -35.97 24.91
N LEU A 4 -12.01 -35.58 24.25
CA LEU A 4 -11.99 -35.05 22.88
C LEU A 4 -11.45 -33.62 22.95
N ARG A 5 -10.27 -33.38 22.38
CA ARG A 5 -9.79 -32.01 22.13
C ARG A 5 -10.42 -31.49 20.84
N VAL A 6 -11.31 -30.55 20.98
CA VAL A 6 -11.84 -29.77 19.85
C VAL A 6 -10.77 -28.75 19.47
N VAL A 7 -10.18 -28.89 18.27
CA VAL A 7 -9.33 -27.88 17.66
C VAL A 7 -10.25 -26.89 16.98
N SER A 8 -10.37 -25.72 17.56
CA SER A 8 -11.04 -24.59 16.89
C SER A 8 -10.14 -24.07 15.77
N ILE A 9 -10.45 -24.40 14.53
CA ILE A 9 -9.88 -23.73 13.35
C ILE A 9 -10.58 -22.38 13.25
N GLY A 10 -9.90 -21.33 13.68
CA GLY A 10 -10.40 -19.97 13.60
C GLY A 10 -10.50 -19.52 12.13
N ILE A 11 -11.69 -19.13 11.75
CA ILE A 11 -12.05 -18.61 10.43
C ILE A 11 -11.37 -17.25 10.24
N VAL A 12 -10.22 -17.22 9.59
CA VAL A 12 -9.50 -15.98 9.21
C VAL A 12 -10.15 -15.34 7.97
N GLY A 13 -10.98 -16.09 7.24
CA GLY A 13 -11.62 -15.61 6.00
C GLY A 13 -12.77 -14.61 6.19
N GLY A 14 -13.35 -14.52 7.39
CA GLY A 14 -14.54 -13.67 7.62
C GLY A 14 -14.25 -12.18 7.84
N ALA A 15 -13.06 -11.82 8.32
CA ALA A 15 -12.73 -10.43 8.66
C ALA A 15 -12.39 -9.58 7.43
N LEU A 16 -11.86 -10.19 6.35
CA LEU A 16 -11.49 -9.45 5.14
C LEU A 16 -12.74 -9.01 4.33
N ALA A 17 -13.80 -9.84 4.33
CA ALA A 17 -15.04 -9.51 3.63
C ALA A 17 -15.85 -8.39 4.30
N LEU A 18 -15.73 -8.22 5.63
CA LEU A 18 -16.48 -7.18 6.37
C LEU A 18 -15.90 -5.77 6.22
N VAL A 19 -14.60 -5.63 5.95
CA VAL A 19 -13.98 -4.31 5.73
C VAL A 19 -14.39 -3.72 4.38
N LEU A 20 -14.64 -4.56 3.38
CA LEU A 20 -15.12 -4.12 2.07
C LEU A 20 -16.58 -3.62 2.11
N ALA A 21 -17.43 -4.18 2.96
CA ALA A 21 -18.85 -3.81 3.03
C ALA A 21 -19.11 -2.42 3.66
N ALA A 22 -18.22 -1.94 4.55
CA ALA A 22 -18.38 -0.64 5.20
C ALA A 22 -18.18 0.58 4.27
N LEU A 23 -17.60 0.38 3.09
CA LEU A 23 -17.43 1.43 2.08
C LEU A 23 -18.72 1.76 1.30
N LEU A 24 -19.77 0.97 1.42
CA LEU A 24 -20.98 1.08 0.60
C LEU A 24 -22.16 1.80 1.28
N MET A 25 -22.08 2.15 2.57
CA MET A 25 -23.17 2.74 3.32
C MET A 25 -22.89 4.17 3.78
N ALA A 26 -22.84 5.14 2.85
CA ALA A 26 -23.08 6.54 3.16
C ALA A 26 -24.54 6.88 2.79
N PRO A 27 -25.34 7.47 3.70
CA PRO A 27 -26.72 7.84 3.40
C PRO A 27 -26.76 8.94 2.34
N GLY A 28 -27.58 8.73 1.31
CA GLY A 28 -27.80 9.68 0.24
C GLY A 28 -28.36 11.01 0.76
N THR A 29 -27.68 12.09 0.48
CA THR A 29 -28.22 13.43 0.57
C THR A 29 -29.09 13.68 -0.66
N GLU A 30 -30.33 14.05 -0.42
CA GLU A 30 -31.33 14.48 -1.40
C GLU A 30 -30.76 15.60 -2.29
N GLN A 31 -30.60 15.34 -3.57
CA GLN A 31 -30.12 16.30 -4.54
C GLN A 31 -31.27 17.21 -4.98
N ALA A 32 -31.20 18.47 -4.58
CA ALA A 32 -31.99 19.52 -5.20
C ALA A 32 -31.64 19.64 -6.69
N ALA A 33 -32.62 19.56 -7.56
CA ALA A 33 -32.48 19.69 -9.00
C ALA A 33 -31.98 21.09 -9.36
N LEU A 34 -30.68 21.17 -9.76
CA LEU A 34 -30.10 22.35 -10.40
C LEU A 34 -30.33 22.28 -11.91
N ALA A 35 -30.72 23.43 -12.47
CA ALA A 35 -30.98 23.64 -13.89
C ALA A 35 -29.77 23.22 -14.78
N PRO A 36 -29.96 22.77 -16.04
CA PRO A 36 -28.90 22.31 -16.87
C PRO A 36 -27.92 23.43 -17.19
N ASN A 37 -26.68 23.23 -16.82
CA ASN A 37 -25.56 24.11 -17.16
C ASN A 37 -25.16 23.88 -18.64
N PRO A 38 -25.15 24.91 -19.50
CA PRO A 38 -24.86 24.75 -20.93
C PRO A 38 -23.37 24.73 -21.25
N ALA A 39 -22.59 23.98 -20.55
CA ALA A 39 -21.23 23.57 -20.93
C ALA A 39 -20.89 22.30 -20.18
N ALA A 40 -21.49 21.19 -20.58
CA ALA A 40 -20.94 19.88 -20.21
C ALA A 40 -19.56 19.78 -20.88
N ALA A 41 -18.50 20.17 -20.13
CA ALA A 41 -17.17 19.74 -20.48
C ALA A 41 -17.24 18.22 -20.59
N THR A 42 -16.98 17.68 -21.76
CA THR A 42 -16.87 16.23 -21.99
C THR A 42 -15.91 15.70 -20.94
N ALA A 43 -16.38 14.75 -20.11
CA ALA A 43 -15.52 14.10 -19.16
C ALA A 43 -14.26 13.59 -19.90
N PRO A 44 -13.06 13.77 -19.35
CA PRO A 44 -11.83 13.37 -20.03
C PRO A 44 -11.94 11.89 -20.40
N GLU A 45 -11.63 11.57 -21.64
CA GLU A 45 -11.62 10.21 -22.15
C GLU A 45 -10.53 9.45 -21.42
N ILE A 46 -10.93 8.48 -20.59
CA ILE A 46 -10.00 7.63 -19.84
C ILE A 46 -9.43 6.61 -20.81
N ARG A 47 -8.13 6.70 -21.06
CA ARG A 47 -7.42 5.70 -21.84
C ARG A 47 -6.98 4.57 -20.92
N PRO A 48 -7.22 3.29 -21.29
CA PRO A 48 -6.67 2.18 -20.55
C PRO A 48 -5.16 2.32 -20.37
N GLY A 49 -4.67 2.04 -19.17
CA GLY A 49 -3.25 1.95 -18.89
C GLY A 49 -2.66 0.68 -19.50
N THR A 50 -1.34 0.59 -19.47
CA THR A 50 -0.63 -0.64 -19.88
C THR A 50 -0.72 -1.70 -18.80
N LEU A 51 -0.80 -2.98 -19.22
CA LEU A 51 -0.65 -4.12 -18.32
C LEU A 51 0.58 -4.93 -18.75
N LEU A 52 1.45 -5.22 -17.81
CA LEU A 52 2.64 -6.03 -18.02
C LEU A 52 2.73 -7.08 -16.91
N GLU A 53 2.73 -8.36 -17.28
CA GLU A 53 2.96 -9.47 -16.36
C GLU A 53 4.39 -10.00 -16.51
N ARG A 54 5.07 -10.28 -15.39
CA ARG A 54 6.44 -10.79 -15.34
C ARG A 54 6.59 -11.82 -14.22
N GLN A 55 7.56 -12.72 -14.40
CA GLN A 55 8.11 -13.48 -13.28
C GLN A 55 9.34 -12.75 -12.72
N ARG A 56 9.43 -12.67 -11.40
CA ARG A 56 10.53 -12.00 -10.71
C ARG A 56 11.12 -12.91 -9.64
N GLY A 57 12.27 -13.51 -9.96
CA GLY A 57 13.02 -14.26 -8.96
C GLY A 57 13.72 -13.30 -8.00
N PHE A 58 13.34 -13.32 -6.75
CA PHE A 58 14.15 -12.86 -5.63
C PHE A 58 14.92 -14.05 -5.09
N LEU A 59 15.96 -13.81 -4.27
CA LEU A 59 16.50 -14.86 -3.43
C LEU A 59 15.36 -15.33 -2.52
N THR A 60 14.74 -16.42 -2.91
CA THR A 60 13.61 -16.98 -2.18
C THR A 60 14.19 -17.79 -1.03
N PRO A 61 13.96 -17.37 0.22
CA PRO A 61 14.34 -18.19 1.36
C PRO A 61 13.52 -19.47 1.33
N ALA A 62 14.00 -20.49 2.05
CA ALA A 62 13.21 -21.68 2.34
C ALA A 62 11.86 -21.24 2.95
N ILE A 63 10.79 -21.98 2.67
CA ILE A 63 9.49 -21.71 3.28
C ILE A 63 9.66 -21.75 4.79
N PRO A 64 9.33 -20.69 5.53
CA PRO A 64 9.57 -20.64 6.96
C PRO A 64 8.68 -21.65 7.69
N ASP A 65 9.24 -22.34 8.67
CA ASP A 65 8.47 -23.20 9.57
C ASP A 65 7.56 -22.38 10.49
N LYS A 66 7.86 -21.10 10.64
CA LYS A 66 7.12 -20.16 11.49
C LYS A 66 6.91 -18.84 10.76
N PHE A 67 5.69 -18.37 10.76
CA PHE A 67 5.31 -17.03 10.32
C PHE A 67 5.35 -16.06 11.51
N ASP A 68 6.54 -15.94 12.13
CA ASP A 68 6.77 -15.10 13.29
C ASP A 68 7.77 -14.00 12.96
N TYR A 69 7.43 -12.76 13.32
CA TYR A 69 8.27 -11.61 13.08
C TYR A 69 8.05 -10.55 14.16
N THR A 70 9.13 -10.02 14.68
CA THR A 70 9.16 -8.89 15.60
C THR A 70 10.13 -7.83 15.06
N PRO A 71 9.72 -6.55 14.98
CA PRO A 71 10.62 -5.47 14.57
C PRO A 71 11.89 -5.42 15.43
N SER A 72 13.01 -5.09 14.83
CA SER A 72 14.28 -4.97 15.55
C SER A 72 14.21 -3.85 16.61
N ALA A 73 14.84 -4.08 17.75
CA ALA A 73 14.97 -3.03 18.77
C ALA A 73 15.72 -1.80 18.24
N GLU A 74 16.51 -1.96 17.19
CA GLU A 74 17.21 -0.86 16.54
C GLU A 74 16.26 0.09 15.85
N ILE A 75 15.31 -0.42 15.03
CA ILE A 75 14.34 0.44 14.33
C ILE A 75 13.46 1.21 15.31
N ALA A 76 13.06 0.57 16.43
CA ALA A 76 12.29 1.23 17.47
C ALA A 76 13.04 2.42 18.12
N ARG A 77 14.36 2.30 18.26
CA ARG A 77 15.19 3.41 18.80
C ARG A 77 15.48 4.52 17.77
N GLN A 78 15.52 4.20 16.50
CA GLN A 78 15.92 5.12 15.43
C GLN A 78 14.76 5.81 14.74
N SER A 79 13.55 5.31 14.91
CA SER A 79 12.33 5.95 14.41
C SER A 79 11.77 6.92 15.47
N THR A 80 11.09 7.94 14.97
CA THR A 80 10.30 8.85 15.82
C THR A 80 8.83 8.44 15.72
N ARG A 81 8.19 8.28 16.88
CA ARG A 81 6.76 8.03 16.97
C ARG A 81 6.00 9.35 17.06
N TYR A 82 4.97 9.48 16.26
CA TYR A 82 4.06 10.64 16.25
C TYR A 82 2.63 10.18 16.54
N GLN A 83 1.80 11.14 16.93
CA GLN A 83 0.37 10.95 17.09
C GLN A 83 -0.36 12.22 16.65
N SER A 84 -1.28 12.10 15.70
CA SER A 84 -2.11 13.21 15.21
C SER A 84 -3.46 12.67 14.74
N ASP A 85 -4.54 13.39 15.02
CA ASP A 85 -5.91 13.05 14.60
C ASP A 85 -6.35 11.61 14.90
N GLY A 86 -5.91 11.07 16.05
CA GLY A 86 -6.19 9.69 16.43
C GLY A 86 -5.41 8.62 15.68
N LEU A 87 -4.48 9.02 14.79
CA LEU A 87 -3.57 8.13 14.10
C LEU A 87 -2.19 8.14 14.75
N THR A 88 -1.68 6.98 15.10
CA THR A 88 -0.27 6.77 15.44
C THR A 88 0.50 6.51 14.16
N TRP A 89 1.69 7.07 14.04
CA TRP A 89 2.58 6.77 12.93
C TRP A 89 4.05 6.92 13.35
N HIS A 90 4.92 6.25 12.62
CA HIS A 90 6.35 6.22 12.86
C HIS A 90 7.08 6.77 11.64
N ALA A 91 8.20 7.45 11.85
CA ALA A 91 9.05 7.92 10.77
C ALA A 91 10.51 7.58 11.00
N LEU A 92 11.19 7.15 9.94
CA LEU A 92 12.63 7.13 9.84
C LEU A 92 13.05 8.29 8.93
N ILE A 93 13.66 9.33 9.53
CA ILE A 93 14.05 10.54 8.83
C ILE A 93 15.58 10.58 8.78
N PRO A 94 16.20 10.27 7.64
CA PRO A 94 17.64 10.32 7.50
C PRO A 94 18.11 11.78 7.54
N SER A 95 19.33 12.04 8.03
CA SER A 95 19.94 13.36 8.04
C SER A 95 20.19 13.91 6.63
N GLY A 96 20.24 15.24 6.48
CA GLY A 96 20.57 15.94 5.24
C GLY A 96 19.67 17.15 4.99
N ASP A 97 20.17 18.10 4.21
CA ASP A 97 19.51 19.39 3.93
C ASP A 97 18.80 19.41 2.56
N ALA A 98 19.17 18.50 1.66
CA ALA A 98 18.51 18.39 0.37
C ALA A 98 17.10 17.79 0.52
N PRO A 99 16.10 18.27 -0.25
CA PRO A 99 14.77 17.69 -0.26
C PRO A 99 14.82 16.17 -0.51
N ALA A 100 14.17 15.40 0.37
CA ALA A 100 14.19 13.95 0.33
C ALA A 100 12.88 13.39 -0.23
N PRO A 101 12.92 12.37 -1.08
CA PRO A 101 11.73 11.61 -1.46
C PRO A 101 11.14 10.90 -0.24
N VAL A 102 9.84 10.61 -0.31
CA VAL A 102 9.08 9.99 0.78
C VAL A 102 8.47 8.69 0.32
N VAL A 103 8.52 7.66 1.15
CA VAL A 103 7.70 6.45 0.99
C VAL A 103 6.80 6.28 2.22
N VAL A 104 5.49 6.22 1.98
CA VAL A 104 4.51 5.86 3.00
C VAL A 104 4.28 4.35 2.94
N LEU A 105 4.30 3.69 4.10
CA LEU A 105 4.35 2.24 4.24
C LEU A 105 3.12 1.74 5.02
N LEU A 106 2.25 0.96 4.38
CA LEU A 106 1.04 0.40 4.99
C LEU A 106 1.23 -1.08 5.33
N HIS A 107 1.09 -1.41 6.60
CA HIS A 107 1.31 -2.77 7.11
C HIS A 107 0.14 -3.72 6.84
N GLY A 108 0.40 -5.02 6.92
CA GLY A 108 -0.62 -6.06 6.86
C GLY A 108 -1.48 -6.14 8.13
N ALA A 109 -2.57 -6.91 8.09
CA ALA A 109 -3.43 -7.12 9.25
C ALA A 109 -2.65 -7.64 10.45
N ASN A 110 -2.99 -7.15 11.65
CA ASN A 110 -2.36 -7.49 12.93
C ASN A 110 -0.84 -7.19 13.00
N ARG A 111 -0.38 -6.20 12.25
CA ARG A 111 0.99 -5.68 12.23
C ARG A 111 1.00 -4.20 12.59
N ASP A 112 2.16 -3.59 12.52
CA ASP A 112 2.39 -2.19 12.88
C ASP A 112 3.34 -1.48 11.88
N GLY A 113 3.44 -0.18 12.00
CA GLY A 113 4.33 0.63 11.17
C GLY A 113 5.80 0.34 11.42
N LEU A 114 6.21 -0.05 12.64
CA LEU A 114 7.60 -0.38 12.94
C LEU A 114 8.08 -1.59 12.11
N SER A 115 7.21 -2.58 11.91
CA SER A 115 7.53 -3.74 11.08
C SER A 115 7.82 -3.37 9.63
N MET A 116 7.12 -2.38 9.11
CA MET A 116 7.34 -1.86 7.76
C MET A 116 8.63 -1.03 7.68
N LEU A 117 8.87 -0.16 8.67
CA LEU A 117 10.12 0.60 8.73
C LEU A 117 11.34 -0.33 8.79
N ASP A 118 11.26 -1.42 9.55
CA ASP A 118 12.36 -2.38 9.70
C ASP A 118 12.72 -3.01 8.34
N MET A 119 11.74 -3.39 7.54
CA MET A 119 11.97 -3.92 6.19
C MET A 119 12.55 -2.88 5.23
N TRP A 120 12.18 -1.61 5.39
CA TRP A 120 12.58 -0.54 4.49
C TRP A 120 13.79 0.27 4.97
N GLN A 121 14.26 0.10 6.22
CA GLN A 121 15.31 0.92 6.83
C GLN A 121 16.59 1.02 6.00
N ARG A 122 17.00 -0.07 5.32
CA ARG A 122 18.17 -0.05 4.46
C ARG A 122 18.02 0.95 3.31
N VAL A 123 16.86 0.96 2.64
CA VAL A 123 16.56 1.95 1.59
C VAL A 123 16.54 3.35 2.18
N GLY A 124 15.83 3.58 3.29
CA GLY A 124 15.76 4.88 3.95
C GLY A 124 17.14 5.47 4.19
N ARG A 125 18.03 4.70 4.78
CA ARG A 125 19.39 5.16 5.14
C ARG A 125 20.32 5.32 3.94
N THR A 126 20.38 4.32 3.04
CA THR A 126 21.37 4.31 1.95
C THR A 126 20.98 5.18 0.78
N ARG A 127 19.70 5.53 0.65
CA ARG A 127 19.14 6.36 -0.42
C ARG A 127 18.60 7.70 0.05
N SER A 128 18.78 8.04 1.33
CA SER A 128 18.26 9.27 1.95
C SER A 128 16.76 9.47 1.75
N VAL A 129 15.99 8.38 1.86
CA VAL A 129 14.53 8.37 1.71
C VAL A 129 13.87 8.52 3.06
N VAL A 130 12.94 9.44 3.19
CA VAL A 130 12.07 9.54 4.37
C VAL A 130 11.04 8.41 4.30
N LEU A 131 10.96 7.63 5.37
CA LEU A 131 9.98 6.56 5.52
C LEU A 131 8.93 6.97 6.55
N ILE A 132 7.66 6.84 6.21
CA ILE A 132 6.52 7.13 7.09
C ILE A 132 5.66 5.88 7.15
N ALA A 133 5.39 5.36 8.33
CA ALA A 133 4.63 4.15 8.53
C ALA A 133 3.54 4.36 9.60
N PRO A 134 2.29 4.63 9.19
CA PRO A 134 1.17 4.70 10.12
C PRO A 134 0.78 3.32 10.64
N ASP A 135 0.23 3.29 11.86
CA ASP A 135 -0.45 2.15 12.45
C ASP A 135 -1.94 2.23 12.13
N ALA A 136 -2.52 1.14 11.65
CA ALA A 136 -3.97 1.05 11.55
C ALA A 136 -4.58 1.12 12.97
N PRO A 137 -5.62 1.93 13.20
CA PRO A 137 -6.25 2.04 14.51
C PRO A 137 -6.86 0.74 15.03
N GLY A 138 -7.19 -0.18 14.12
CA GLY A 138 -7.71 -1.51 14.41
C GLY A 138 -6.76 -2.62 14.00
N GLN A 139 -7.29 -3.83 13.86
CA GLN A 139 -6.51 -4.97 13.37
C GLN A 139 -6.14 -4.87 11.89
N THR A 140 -6.85 -4.03 11.13
CA THR A 140 -6.68 -3.80 9.71
C THR A 140 -7.12 -2.38 9.36
N TRP A 141 -6.93 -1.98 8.11
CA TRP A 141 -7.25 -0.65 7.60
C TRP A 141 -8.74 -0.47 7.35
N ALA A 142 -9.26 0.71 7.70
CA ALA A 142 -10.59 1.17 7.36
C ALA A 142 -10.54 2.42 6.47
N ALA A 143 -11.60 2.68 5.71
CA ALA A 143 -11.62 3.76 4.70
C ALA A 143 -11.27 5.15 5.24
N GLN A 144 -11.57 5.42 6.52
CA GLN A 144 -11.33 6.70 7.19
C GLN A 144 -9.93 6.83 7.81
N ASP A 145 -9.13 5.78 7.84
CA ASP A 145 -7.84 5.79 8.54
C ASP A 145 -6.82 6.69 7.84
N ILE A 146 -6.77 6.61 6.51
CA ILE A 146 -5.93 7.48 5.67
C ILE A 146 -6.84 8.38 4.83
N THR A 147 -6.74 9.67 5.04
CA THR A 147 -7.45 10.69 4.25
C THR A 147 -6.45 11.69 3.67
N ALA A 148 -6.83 12.39 2.59
CA ALA A 148 -5.95 13.38 1.99
C ALA A 148 -5.48 14.47 2.99
N PRO A 149 -6.34 15.03 3.86
CA PRO A 149 -5.89 15.96 4.90
C PRO A 149 -4.91 15.35 5.90
N ARG A 150 -5.11 14.08 6.34
CA ARG A 150 -4.19 13.41 7.26
C ARG A 150 -2.82 13.18 6.64
N ILE A 151 -2.78 12.74 5.38
CA ILE A 151 -1.51 12.59 4.66
C ILE A 151 -0.81 13.94 4.50
N ALA A 152 -1.52 15.00 4.14
CA ALA A 152 -0.94 16.34 4.03
C ALA A 152 -0.33 16.80 5.36
N ALA A 153 -1.07 16.69 6.47
CA ALA A 153 -0.60 17.06 7.80
C ALA A 153 0.61 16.23 8.26
N THR A 154 0.64 14.92 7.93
CA THR A 154 1.79 14.04 8.22
C THR A 154 3.03 14.49 7.43
N LEU A 155 2.87 14.78 6.14
CA LEU A 155 3.95 15.28 5.29
C LEU A 155 4.47 16.65 5.76
N ASP A 156 3.58 17.55 6.19
CA ASP A 156 3.95 18.86 6.74
C ASP A 156 4.73 18.73 8.05
N THR A 157 4.32 17.80 8.91
CA THR A 157 5.04 17.51 10.17
C THR A 157 6.47 17.03 9.88
N VAL A 158 6.64 16.13 8.91
CA VAL A 158 7.98 15.67 8.51
C VAL A 158 8.77 16.79 7.83
N ALA A 159 8.13 17.58 6.96
CA ALA A 159 8.77 18.70 6.27
C ALA A 159 9.31 19.78 7.22
N ALA A 160 8.71 19.94 8.40
CA ALA A 160 9.20 20.81 9.45
C ALA A 160 10.52 20.31 10.09
N THR A 161 10.80 19.00 10.00
CA THR A 161 12.04 18.38 10.53
C THR A 161 13.12 18.31 9.45
N ARG A 162 12.74 18.01 8.23
CA ARG A 162 13.62 17.87 7.07
C ARG A 162 12.89 18.25 5.78
N PRO A 163 13.50 19.01 4.85
CA PRO A 163 12.91 19.26 3.54
C PRO A 163 12.56 17.95 2.82
N ILE A 164 11.35 17.85 2.29
CA ILE A 164 10.89 16.71 1.50
C ILE A 164 10.61 17.12 0.06
N ASP A 165 10.84 16.20 -0.87
CA ASP A 165 10.50 16.38 -2.27
C ASP A 165 9.05 15.94 -2.50
N ARG A 166 8.15 16.90 -2.61
CA ARG A 166 6.71 16.65 -2.76
C ARG A 166 6.31 16.10 -4.14
N ALA A 167 7.22 16.16 -5.12
CA ALA A 167 7.00 15.51 -6.41
C ALA A 167 7.32 14.00 -6.38
N HIS A 168 8.04 13.54 -5.34
CA HIS A 168 8.52 12.17 -5.18
C HIS A 168 7.97 11.53 -3.90
N ILE A 169 6.64 11.44 -3.82
CA ILE A 169 5.94 10.76 -2.72
C ILE A 169 5.33 9.47 -3.24
N TYR A 170 5.72 8.37 -2.63
CA TYR A 170 5.36 7.01 -3.05
C TYR A 170 4.60 6.29 -1.94
N LEU A 171 3.86 5.25 -2.35
CA LEU A 171 3.12 4.39 -1.44
C LEU A 171 3.58 2.93 -1.60
N PHE A 172 3.76 2.25 -0.48
CA PHE A 172 3.95 0.80 -0.45
C PHE A 172 2.99 0.17 0.53
N GLY A 173 2.39 -0.96 0.17
CA GLY A 173 1.52 -1.72 1.05
C GLY A 173 1.83 -3.21 1.03
N HIS A 174 1.63 -3.88 2.18
CA HIS A 174 1.68 -5.32 2.30
C HIS A 174 0.33 -5.87 2.77
N SER A 175 -0.15 -6.98 2.14
CA SER A 175 -1.37 -7.68 2.54
C SER A 175 -2.58 -6.74 2.61
N ALA A 176 -3.26 -6.61 3.74
CA ALA A 176 -4.34 -5.65 3.93
C ALA A 176 -3.91 -4.22 3.59
N GLY A 177 -2.66 -3.83 3.89
CA GLY A 177 -2.11 -2.54 3.49
C GLY A 177 -1.95 -2.40 1.98
N ALA A 178 -1.67 -3.49 1.24
CA ALA A 178 -1.62 -3.49 -0.21
C ALA A 178 -3.01 -3.30 -0.84
N SER A 179 -4.01 -4.03 -0.34
CA SER A 179 -5.40 -3.87 -0.78
C SER A 179 -5.89 -2.45 -0.55
N TYR A 180 -5.58 -1.88 0.62
CA TYR A 180 -5.93 -0.52 0.95
C TYR A 180 -5.19 0.52 0.10
N ALA A 181 -3.88 0.33 -0.14
CA ALA A 181 -3.07 1.19 -1.00
C ALA A 181 -3.61 1.24 -2.44
N ALA A 182 -4.03 0.09 -3.00
CA ALA A 182 -4.64 0.04 -4.32
C ALA A 182 -5.87 0.95 -4.42
N LEU A 183 -6.73 0.94 -3.40
CA LEU A 183 -7.93 1.79 -3.34
C LEU A 183 -7.57 3.27 -3.16
N LEU A 184 -6.59 3.60 -2.29
CA LEU A 184 -6.16 4.99 -2.09
C LEU A 184 -5.66 5.60 -3.40
N VAL A 185 -4.81 4.88 -4.13
CA VAL A 185 -4.25 5.35 -5.39
C VAL A 185 -5.33 5.45 -6.47
N ASN A 186 -6.16 4.43 -6.63
CA ASN A 186 -7.23 4.43 -7.63
C ASN A 186 -8.28 5.53 -7.37
N ARG A 187 -8.45 5.96 -6.13
CA ARG A 187 -9.41 7.03 -5.77
C ARG A 187 -8.77 8.41 -5.65
N GLY A 188 -7.49 8.55 -5.98
CA GLY A 188 -6.77 9.82 -5.89
C GLY A 188 -6.65 10.35 -4.46
N ILE A 189 -6.61 9.46 -3.46
CA ILE A 189 -6.46 9.85 -2.06
C ILE A 189 -4.98 9.89 -1.70
N GLY A 190 -4.39 11.06 -1.79
CA GLY A 190 -2.98 11.34 -1.50
C GLY A 190 -2.16 11.71 -2.75
N PRO A 191 -0.97 12.26 -2.57
CA PRO A 191 -0.13 12.78 -3.64
C PRO A 191 0.81 11.69 -4.20
N TRP A 192 0.29 10.53 -4.53
CA TRP A 192 1.10 9.37 -4.90
C TRP A 192 1.63 9.48 -6.33
N ARG A 193 2.95 9.58 -6.47
CA ARG A 193 3.62 9.48 -7.77
C ARG A 193 3.52 8.06 -8.35
N ALA A 194 3.62 7.05 -7.49
CA ALA A 194 3.41 5.64 -7.82
C ALA A 194 3.16 4.83 -6.55
N ALA A 195 2.66 3.61 -6.70
CA ALA A 195 2.55 2.69 -5.58
C ALA A 195 2.98 1.27 -5.95
N ALA A 196 3.55 0.56 -4.94
CA ALA A 196 3.84 -0.85 -5.03
C ALA A 196 3.08 -1.65 -3.96
N LEU A 197 2.58 -2.80 -4.34
CA LEU A 197 1.68 -3.63 -3.57
C LEU A 197 2.28 -5.03 -3.44
N HIS A 198 2.38 -5.57 -2.24
CA HIS A 198 2.86 -6.95 -2.02
C HIS A 198 1.81 -7.79 -1.31
N GLY A 199 1.51 -8.96 -1.88
CA GLY A 199 0.63 -9.96 -1.24
C GLY A 199 -0.76 -9.43 -0.94
N GLY A 200 -1.32 -8.57 -1.81
CA GLY A 200 -2.66 -8.03 -1.64
C GLY A 200 -3.11 -7.16 -2.80
N TYR A 201 -4.42 -7.13 -3.02
CA TYR A 201 -5.11 -6.34 -4.04
C TYR A 201 -6.55 -6.08 -3.58
N GLY A 202 -7.21 -5.07 -4.15
CA GLY A 202 -8.64 -4.83 -3.97
C GLY A 202 -9.50 -5.65 -4.91
N SER A 203 -10.81 -5.67 -4.69
CA SER A 203 -11.73 -6.31 -5.64
C SER A 203 -11.72 -5.55 -6.98
N PRO A 204 -11.67 -6.26 -8.14
CA PRO A 204 -11.77 -5.61 -9.45
C PRO A 204 -12.95 -4.65 -9.60
N ASP A 205 -14.09 -4.98 -9.01
CA ASP A 205 -15.34 -4.19 -9.09
C ASP A 205 -15.29 -2.87 -8.30
N GLU A 206 -14.30 -2.69 -7.44
CA GLU A 206 -14.12 -1.46 -6.65
C GLU A 206 -13.29 -0.41 -7.36
N TYR A 207 -12.55 -0.78 -8.40
CA TYR A 207 -11.72 0.15 -9.14
C TYR A 207 -12.56 1.02 -10.07
N ARG A 208 -12.22 2.29 -10.11
CA ARG A 208 -12.93 3.30 -10.88
C ARG A 208 -12.01 3.90 -11.94
N PRO A 209 -12.56 4.29 -13.09
CA PRO A 209 -11.81 5.07 -14.07
C PRO A 209 -11.13 6.28 -13.46
N THR A 210 -9.82 6.43 -13.68
CA THR A 210 -8.98 7.44 -13.04
C THR A 210 -8.19 8.20 -14.10
N PRO A 211 -8.51 9.49 -14.39
CA PRO A 211 -7.90 10.25 -15.49
C PRO A 211 -6.39 10.43 -15.36
N GLU A 212 -5.90 10.70 -14.15
CA GLU A 212 -4.48 10.93 -13.85
C GLU A 212 -3.95 9.78 -13.00
N ALA A 213 -4.03 8.57 -13.55
CA ALA A 213 -3.75 7.35 -12.82
C ALA A 213 -2.25 7.15 -12.59
N ALA A 214 -1.82 7.16 -11.33
CA ALA A 214 -0.43 6.86 -10.97
C ALA A 214 -0.06 5.40 -11.31
N PRO A 215 1.19 5.12 -11.72
CA PRO A 215 1.65 3.77 -11.99
C PRO A 215 1.55 2.86 -10.76
N LEU A 216 1.23 1.59 -10.99
CA LEU A 216 1.10 0.56 -9.97
C LEU A 216 1.95 -0.66 -10.31
N ARG A 217 2.62 -1.22 -9.29
CA ARG A 217 3.30 -2.51 -9.41
C ARG A 217 2.84 -3.44 -8.31
N LEU A 218 2.28 -4.58 -8.71
CA LEU A 218 1.81 -5.64 -7.83
C LEU A 218 2.89 -6.73 -7.75
N TYR A 219 3.16 -7.22 -6.57
CA TYR A 219 4.01 -8.39 -6.31
C TYR A 219 3.20 -9.44 -5.58
N LEU A 220 3.16 -10.65 -6.11
CA LEU A 220 2.47 -11.77 -5.48
C LEU A 220 3.33 -13.02 -5.54
N GLY A 221 3.41 -13.73 -4.42
CA GLY A 221 4.02 -15.06 -4.39
C GLY A 221 3.15 -16.08 -5.13
N GLU A 222 3.75 -16.91 -5.98
CA GLU A 222 3.01 -17.98 -6.68
C GLU A 222 2.41 -19.01 -5.70
N ARG A 223 2.93 -19.06 -4.47
CA ARG A 223 2.44 -19.91 -3.38
C ARG A 223 1.74 -19.13 -2.27
N ASP A 224 1.27 -17.92 -2.58
CA ASP A 224 0.45 -17.16 -1.65
C ASP A 224 -0.85 -17.92 -1.36
N HIS A 225 -1.12 -18.18 -0.08
CA HIS A 225 -2.27 -18.96 0.36
C HIS A 225 -3.46 -18.10 0.80
N ILE A 226 -3.32 -16.77 0.73
CA ILE A 226 -4.35 -15.79 1.09
C ILE A 226 -4.91 -15.12 -0.16
N PHE A 227 -4.02 -14.72 -1.08
CA PHE A 227 -4.38 -14.07 -2.33
C PHE A 227 -3.98 -14.95 -3.52
N SER A 228 -4.91 -15.25 -4.40
CA SER A 228 -4.65 -16.11 -5.57
C SER A 228 -3.97 -15.35 -6.71
N VAL A 229 -3.24 -16.07 -7.54
CA VAL A 229 -2.61 -15.51 -8.76
C VAL A 229 -3.69 -15.02 -9.73
N GLU A 230 -4.77 -15.78 -9.92
CA GLU A 230 -5.89 -15.41 -10.79
C GLU A 230 -6.56 -14.11 -10.32
N GLY A 231 -6.72 -13.94 -8.99
CA GLY A 231 -7.25 -12.72 -8.41
C GLY A 231 -6.33 -11.52 -8.63
N ALA A 232 -5.00 -11.71 -8.52
CA ALA A 232 -4.03 -10.65 -8.81
C ALA A 232 -4.03 -10.26 -10.29
N GLN A 233 -4.16 -11.22 -11.20
CA GLN A 233 -4.29 -10.99 -12.63
C GLN A 233 -5.56 -10.20 -12.95
N ALA A 234 -6.70 -10.60 -12.36
CA ALA A 234 -7.97 -9.88 -12.52
C ALA A 234 -7.89 -8.44 -11.96
N ALA A 235 -7.30 -8.25 -10.78
CA ALA A 235 -7.11 -6.93 -10.18
C ALA A 235 -6.18 -6.05 -11.01
N ALA A 236 -5.06 -6.60 -11.51
CA ALA A 236 -4.12 -5.86 -12.35
C ALA A 236 -4.77 -5.44 -13.69
N ALA A 237 -5.56 -6.34 -14.30
CA ALA A 237 -6.32 -6.02 -15.51
C ALA A 237 -7.36 -4.91 -15.26
N ALA A 238 -8.08 -4.95 -14.13
CA ALA A 238 -9.05 -3.93 -13.76
C ALA A 238 -8.39 -2.57 -13.48
N LEU A 239 -7.24 -2.54 -12.81
CA LEU A 239 -6.45 -1.32 -12.60
C LEU A 239 -5.94 -0.73 -13.93
N ALA A 240 -5.47 -1.58 -14.85
CA ALA A 240 -5.08 -1.13 -16.18
C ALA A 240 -6.28 -0.57 -16.95
N ALA A 241 -7.43 -1.23 -16.92
CA ALA A 241 -8.68 -0.73 -17.51
C ALA A 241 -9.13 0.60 -16.88
N ALA A 242 -8.84 0.81 -15.60
CA ALA A 242 -9.10 2.06 -14.88
C ALA A 242 -8.13 3.21 -15.24
N GLY A 243 -7.09 2.96 -16.03
CA GLY A 243 -6.14 3.95 -16.52
C GLY A 243 -4.72 3.85 -15.95
N HIS A 244 -4.47 2.99 -14.96
CA HIS A 244 -3.15 2.84 -14.36
C HIS A 244 -2.18 2.08 -15.26
N ALA A 245 -0.96 2.59 -15.43
CA ALA A 245 0.14 1.77 -15.93
C ALA A 245 0.46 0.72 -14.86
N THR A 246 0.12 -0.54 -15.13
CA THR A 246 0.13 -1.61 -14.14
C THR A 246 1.14 -2.69 -14.51
N GLU A 247 1.94 -3.10 -13.54
CA GLU A 247 2.79 -4.27 -13.65
C GLU A 247 2.39 -5.30 -12.59
N LEU A 248 2.27 -6.57 -12.98
CA LEU A 248 2.11 -7.70 -12.08
C LEU A 248 3.40 -8.52 -12.10
N HIS A 249 4.02 -8.66 -10.95
CA HIS A 249 5.23 -9.46 -10.76
C HIS A 249 4.92 -10.68 -9.90
N LEU A 250 4.94 -11.85 -10.51
CA LEU A 250 4.83 -13.12 -9.80
C LEU A 250 6.22 -13.52 -9.27
N ILE A 251 6.27 -13.88 -8.00
CA ILE A 251 7.50 -14.28 -7.31
C ILE A 251 7.48 -15.80 -7.18
N PRO A 252 8.31 -16.53 -7.94
CA PRO A 252 8.37 -17.99 -7.88
C PRO A 252 8.63 -18.51 -6.47
N ASP A 253 7.94 -19.56 -6.08
CA ASP A 253 8.06 -20.25 -4.79
C ASP A 253 7.83 -19.39 -3.54
N HIS A 254 7.50 -18.10 -3.69
CA HIS A 254 7.19 -17.21 -2.58
C HIS A 254 5.76 -17.41 -2.06
N THR A 255 5.61 -17.33 -0.74
CA THR A 255 4.32 -17.40 -0.04
C THR A 255 3.79 -15.99 0.22
N HIS A 256 2.81 -15.87 1.11
CA HIS A 256 2.34 -14.57 1.61
C HIS A 256 3.36 -13.84 2.52
N TRP A 257 4.42 -14.53 2.98
CA TRP A 257 5.27 -14.05 4.06
C TRP A 257 6.29 -12.98 3.60
N PHE A 258 5.96 -11.73 3.85
CA PHE A 258 6.73 -10.55 3.43
C PHE A 258 8.11 -10.44 4.09
N TYR A 259 8.21 -10.75 5.39
CA TYR A 259 9.33 -10.30 6.22
C TYR A 259 10.68 -10.99 5.91
N GLU A 260 10.67 -12.09 5.20
CA GLU A 260 11.91 -12.72 4.75
C GLU A 260 12.50 -12.07 3.51
N ILE A 261 11.66 -11.61 2.60
CA ILE A 261 12.10 -10.95 1.37
C ILE A 261 12.05 -9.42 1.48
N GLY A 262 11.47 -8.88 2.54
CA GLY A 262 11.16 -7.46 2.71
C GLY A 262 12.30 -6.51 2.35
N PRO A 263 13.53 -6.68 2.87
CA PRO A 263 14.64 -5.80 2.53
C PRO A 263 15.07 -5.85 1.04
N ASN A 264 14.95 -7.02 0.39
CA ASN A 264 15.26 -7.17 -1.03
C ASN A 264 14.13 -6.62 -1.90
N LEU A 265 12.88 -6.86 -1.50
CA LEU A 265 11.71 -6.29 -2.16
C LEU A 265 11.69 -4.75 -2.06
N ALA A 266 11.98 -4.19 -0.88
CA ALA A 266 12.11 -2.75 -0.71
C ALA A 266 13.16 -2.14 -1.65
N ALA A 267 14.31 -2.81 -1.84
CA ALA A 267 15.34 -2.35 -2.76
C ALA A 267 14.88 -2.42 -4.23
N ASP A 268 14.15 -3.48 -4.62
CA ASP A 268 13.59 -3.62 -5.96
C ASP A 268 12.53 -2.57 -6.25
N VAL A 269 11.60 -2.38 -5.32
CA VAL A 269 10.55 -1.34 -5.41
C VAL A 269 11.19 0.05 -5.52
N TRP A 270 12.19 0.35 -4.70
CA TRP A 270 12.90 1.62 -4.77
C TRP A 270 13.60 1.83 -6.12
N GLY A 271 14.23 0.78 -6.66
CA GLY A 271 14.82 0.81 -8.00
C GLY A 271 13.78 1.14 -9.07
N TRP A 272 12.59 0.58 -8.96
CA TRP A 272 11.50 0.88 -9.86
C TRP A 272 11.00 2.33 -9.71
N PHE A 273 10.78 2.80 -8.49
CA PHE A 273 10.37 4.19 -8.27
C PHE A 273 11.36 5.17 -8.90
N GLY A 274 12.66 4.90 -8.77
CA GLY A 274 13.72 5.71 -9.39
C GLY A 274 13.82 5.60 -10.91
N SER A 275 13.18 4.61 -11.54
CA SER A 275 13.14 4.46 -12.99
C SER A 275 11.97 5.17 -13.66
N LEU A 276 11.02 5.68 -12.88
CA LEU A 276 9.87 6.41 -13.39
C LEU A 276 10.32 7.81 -13.86
N SER A 277 10.04 8.11 -15.12
CA SER A 277 10.34 9.44 -15.68
C SER A 277 9.69 10.55 -14.86
N ASP A 278 10.35 11.71 -14.77
CA ASP A 278 9.74 12.86 -14.14
C ASP A 278 8.45 13.27 -14.87
N PRO A 279 7.42 13.72 -14.13
CA PRO A 279 6.22 14.22 -14.77
C PRO A 279 6.60 15.41 -15.64
N SER A 280 6.18 15.35 -16.90
CA SER A 280 6.38 16.41 -17.90
C SER A 280 5.60 17.67 -17.56
#